data_3a48cc1ca250c358231b2b1322d9e123
#
_entry.id   3a48cc1ca250c358231b2b1322d9e123
#
_cell.length_a   1.000
_cell.length_b   1.000
_cell.length_c   1.000
_cell.angle_alpha   90.00
_cell.angle_beta   90.00
_cell.angle_gamma   90.00
#
_symmetry.space_group_name_H-M   'P 1'
#
loop_
_entity.id
_entity.type
_entity.pdbx_description
1 polymer ?
#
loop_
_entity_poly.entity_id
_entity_poly.type
_entity_poly.pdbx_seq_one_letter_code
_entity_poly.pdbx_strand_id
1 'polypeptide(L)'
;MSRIYWDTMLFVYLLENHPVYAKRVQHIRSRMNDRQDRLYTSAFTVGEVLAGPYKTGDAASARQIRDFFDGPFIEVIPFTLAAADQYAKIRSQHRISPADSIHLACAAQVGTDLFLTNDANLTSKAIPGIQFIAALDTNLF
;
A
#
# COMPACT_ATOMS: atom_id res chain seq x y z
N MET A 1 -5.27 16.36 -6.84
CA MET A 1 -5.98 15.32 -6.07
C MET A 1 -5.82 13.98 -6.75
N SER A 2 -4.92 13.17 -6.25
CA SER A 2 -4.59 11.86 -6.83
C SER A 2 -5.01 10.73 -5.91
N ARG A 3 -5.21 9.54 -6.51
CA ARG A 3 -5.41 8.29 -5.79
C ARG A 3 -4.06 7.61 -5.64
N ILE A 4 -3.60 7.47 -4.41
CA ILE A 4 -2.26 6.95 -4.11
C ILE A 4 -2.40 5.71 -3.25
N TYR A 5 -1.90 4.59 -3.74
CA TYR A 5 -1.87 3.32 -3.02
C TYR A 5 -0.52 3.16 -2.33
N TRP A 6 -0.54 2.81 -1.06
CA TRP A 6 0.65 2.45 -0.31
C TRP A 6 0.76 0.94 -0.13
N ASP A 7 1.91 0.40 -0.49
CA ASP A 7 2.31 -0.96 -0.16
C ASP A 7 2.47 -1.12 1.36
N THR A 8 2.43 -2.35 1.83
CA THR A 8 2.48 -2.70 3.26
C THR A 8 3.66 -2.05 3.98
N MET A 9 4.84 -2.06 3.39
CA MET A 9 6.05 -1.59 4.06
C MET A 9 6.02 -0.11 4.41
N LEU A 10 5.29 0.73 3.67
CA LEU A 10 5.16 2.13 4.02
C LEU A 10 4.48 2.30 5.38
N PHE A 11 3.44 1.51 5.64
CA PHE A 11 2.75 1.51 6.94
C PHE A 11 3.64 0.97 8.05
N VAL A 12 4.40 -0.09 7.79
CA VAL A 12 5.34 -0.65 8.76
C VAL A 12 6.39 0.39 9.15
N TYR A 13 6.98 1.07 8.17
CA TYR A 13 7.96 2.13 8.44
C TYR A 13 7.38 3.26 9.29
N LEU A 14 6.15 3.66 9.00
CA LEU A 14 5.49 4.74 9.72
C LEU A 14 5.13 4.32 11.15
N LEU A 15 4.48 3.17 11.30
CA LEU A 15 3.95 2.69 12.60
C LEU A 15 5.04 2.24 13.55
N GLU A 16 6.14 1.68 13.03
CA GLU A 16 7.30 1.25 13.82
C GLU A 16 8.37 2.33 13.97
N ASN A 17 8.14 3.52 13.42
CA ASN A 17 9.10 4.63 13.42
C ASN A 17 10.49 4.19 12.92
N HIS A 18 10.53 3.59 11.73
CA HIS A 18 11.76 3.03 11.15
C HIS A 18 12.87 4.09 11.07
N PRO A 19 14.10 3.78 11.52
CA PRO A 19 15.15 4.79 11.66
C PRO A 19 15.59 5.44 10.34
N VAL A 20 15.40 4.75 9.21
CA VAL A 20 15.80 5.25 7.89
C VAL A 20 14.61 5.81 7.12
N TYR A 21 13.48 5.10 7.11
CA TYR A 21 12.38 5.40 6.19
C TYR A 21 11.20 6.14 6.80
N ALA A 22 11.03 6.15 8.12
CA ALA A 22 9.86 6.78 8.74
C ALA A 22 9.71 8.25 8.37
N LYS A 23 10.80 9.02 8.39
CA LYS A 23 10.77 10.45 8.06
C LYS A 23 10.35 10.68 6.60
N ARG A 24 10.81 9.84 5.69
CA ARG A 24 10.43 9.94 4.28
C ARG A 24 8.95 9.66 4.09
N VAL A 25 8.43 8.62 4.73
CA VAL A 25 6.99 8.29 4.66
C VAL A 25 6.15 9.40 5.28
N GLN A 26 6.58 9.98 6.41
CA GLN A 26 5.92 11.12 7.04
C GLN A 26 5.89 12.34 6.11
N HIS A 27 6.99 12.61 5.42
CA HIS A 27 7.06 13.69 4.44
C HIS A 27 6.09 13.47 3.28
N ILE A 28 6.04 12.26 2.74
CA ILE A 28 5.10 11.88 1.67
C ILE A 28 3.66 12.10 2.14
N ARG A 29 3.32 11.64 3.33
CA ARG A 29 1.99 11.81 3.90
C ARG A 29 1.60 13.29 4.06
N SER A 30 2.53 14.11 4.54
CA SER A 30 2.33 15.55 4.68
C SER A 30 2.06 16.21 3.33
N ARG A 31 2.84 15.86 2.31
CA ARG A 31 2.64 16.38 0.96
C ARG A 31 1.32 15.92 0.34
N MET A 32 0.93 14.67 0.59
CA MET A 32 -0.38 14.17 0.16
C MET A 32 -1.52 14.97 0.79
N ASN A 33 -1.41 15.28 2.08
CA ASN A 33 -2.41 16.10 2.77
C ASN A 33 -2.49 17.51 2.17
N ASP A 34 -1.37 18.14 1.90
CA ASP A 34 -1.32 19.48 1.29
C ASP A 34 -1.98 19.51 -0.09
N ARG A 35 -1.83 18.43 -0.85
CA ARG A 35 -2.41 18.30 -2.20
C ARG A 35 -3.83 17.76 -2.19
N GLN A 36 -4.33 17.35 -1.02
CA GLN A 36 -5.62 16.65 -0.89
C GLN A 36 -5.65 15.34 -1.68
N ASP A 37 -4.54 14.64 -1.76
CA ASP A 37 -4.47 13.31 -2.33
C ASP A 37 -5.17 12.29 -1.43
N ARG A 38 -5.71 11.24 -2.04
CA ARG A 38 -6.41 10.19 -1.31
C ARG A 38 -5.50 9.00 -1.09
N LEU A 39 -5.45 8.52 0.13
CA LEU A 39 -4.65 7.35 0.51
C LEU A 39 -5.49 6.08 0.42
N TYR A 40 -5.01 5.13 -0.37
CA TYR A 40 -5.61 3.81 -0.55
C TYR A 40 -4.64 2.73 -0.10
N THR A 41 -5.18 1.66 0.41
CA THR A 41 -4.47 0.39 0.59
C THR A 41 -5.49 -0.75 0.50
N SER A 42 -5.06 -1.98 0.71
CA SER A 42 -5.96 -3.13 0.65
C SER A 42 -6.19 -3.76 2.02
N ALA A 43 -7.26 -4.53 2.15
CA ALA A 43 -7.50 -5.37 3.33
C ALA A 43 -6.34 -6.34 3.56
N PHE A 44 -5.66 -6.76 2.49
CA PHE A 44 -4.48 -7.61 2.59
C PHE A 44 -3.33 -6.91 3.34
N THR A 45 -3.11 -5.62 3.08
CA THR A 45 -2.15 -4.80 3.84
C THR A 45 -2.45 -4.82 5.33
N VAL A 46 -3.72 -4.64 5.71
CA VAL A 46 -4.14 -4.68 7.11
C VAL A 46 -3.76 -6.01 7.76
N GLY A 47 -4.03 -7.12 7.07
CA GLY A 47 -3.65 -8.46 7.54
C GLY A 47 -2.15 -8.62 7.71
N GLU A 48 -1.36 -8.14 6.75
CA GLU A 48 0.09 -8.22 6.82
C GLU A 48 0.66 -7.40 7.99
N VAL A 49 0.15 -6.19 8.21
CA VAL A 49 0.60 -5.33 9.32
C VAL A 49 0.18 -5.90 10.67
N LEU A 50 -1.00 -6.49 10.78
CA LEU A 50 -1.49 -7.09 12.03
C LEU A 50 -0.77 -8.38 12.41
N ALA A 51 -0.16 -9.07 11.46
CA ALA A 51 0.50 -10.36 11.73
C ALA A 51 1.60 -10.24 12.79
N GLY A 52 2.38 -9.15 12.77
CA GLY A 52 3.44 -8.93 13.76
C GLY A 52 2.93 -8.87 15.19
N PRO A 53 2.04 -7.94 15.55
CA PRO A 53 1.46 -7.84 16.89
C PRO A 53 0.80 -9.13 17.37
N TYR A 54 0.08 -9.84 16.52
CA TYR A 54 -0.54 -11.11 16.91
C TYR A 54 0.50 -12.20 17.20
N LYS A 55 1.60 -12.25 16.44
CA LYS A 55 2.68 -13.21 16.70
C LYS A 55 3.37 -12.97 18.04
N THR A 56 3.47 -11.72 18.47
CA THR A 56 4.11 -11.34 19.74
C THR A 56 3.13 -11.26 20.89
N GLY A 57 1.84 -11.45 20.65
CA GLY A 57 0.80 -11.35 21.68
C GLY A 57 0.52 -9.92 22.16
N ASP A 58 0.84 -8.92 21.35
CA ASP A 58 0.65 -7.51 21.68
C ASP A 58 -0.74 -7.03 21.26
N ALA A 59 -1.72 -7.27 22.12
CA ALA A 59 -3.12 -6.91 21.87
C ALA A 59 -3.33 -5.40 21.76
N ALA A 60 -2.57 -4.61 22.51
CA ALA A 60 -2.69 -3.15 22.49
C ALA A 60 -2.23 -2.58 21.12
N SER A 61 -1.09 -3.04 20.60
CA SER A 61 -0.61 -2.65 19.27
C SER A 61 -1.58 -3.09 18.18
N ALA A 62 -2.11 -4.31 18.27
CA ALA A 62 -3.10 -4.79 17.30
C ALA A 62 -4.34 -3.89 17.26
N ARG A 63 -4.84 -3.45 18.42
CA ARG A 63 -5.98 -2.55 18.50
C ARG A 63 -5.67 -1.19 17.86
N GLN A 64 -4.51 -0.61 18.16
CA GLN A 64 -4.10 0.67 17.58
C GLN A 64 -3.99 0.60 16.05
N ILE A 65 -3.47 -0.50 15.53
CA ILE A 65 -3.35 -0.72 14.08
C ILE A 65 -4.75 -0.83 13.45
N ARG A 66 -5.66 -1.60 14.04
CA ARG A 66 -7.04 -1.70 13.54
C ARG A 66 -7.72 -0.35 13.53
N ASP A 67 -7.60 0.42 14.61
CA ASP A 67 -8.19 1.76 14.70
C ASP A 67 -7.61 2.71 13.64
N PHE A 68 -6.31 2.62 13.38
CA PHE A 68 -5.65 3.42 12.35
C PHE A 68 -6.26 3.15 10.96
N PHE A 69 -6.44 1.88 10.59
CA PHE A 69 -6.98 1.52 9.28
C PHE A 69 -8.50 1.71 9.18
N ASP A 70 -9.21 1.79 10.30
CA ASP A 70 -10.65 2.09 10.34
C ASP A 70 -10.93 3.59 10.32
N GLY A 71 -9.90 4.42 10.30
CA GLY A 71 -10.02 5.87 10.31
C GLY A 71 -10.46 6.45 8.97
N PRO A 72 -10.86 7.74 8.95
CA PRO A 72 -11.43 8.39 7.76
C PRO A 72 -10.39 8.78 6.70
N PHE A 73 -9.09 8.67 7.01
CA PHE A 73 -8.01 9.16 6.14
C PHE A 73 -7.47 8.11 5.17
N ILE A 74 -7.90 6.86 5.32
CA ILE A 74 -7.45 5.74 4.50
C ILE A 74 -8.67 5.01 3.95
N GLU A 75 -8.64 4.72 2.67
CA GLU A 75 -9.65 3.85 2.06
C GLU A 75 -9.05 2.46 1.88
N VAL A 76 -9.64 1.48 2.56
CA VAL A 76 -9.18 0.09 2.53
C VAL A 76 -9.99 -0.69 1.49
N ILE A 77 -9.30 -1.17 0.45
CA ILE A 77 -9.92 -1.84 -0.69
C ILE A 77 -10.05 -3.33 -0.40
N PRO A 78 -11.24 -3.93 -0.55
CA PRO A 78 -11.40 -5.37 -0.39
C PRO A 78 -10.83 -6.12 -1.60
N PHE A 79 -10.42 -7.37 -1.37
CA PHE A 79 -10.04 -8.29 -2.44
C PHE A 79 -11.30 -8.93 -3.02
N THR A 80 -11.84 -8.31 -4.06
CA THR A 80 -13.08 -8.72 -4.70
C THR A 80 -12.85 -9.78 -5.79
N LEU A 81 -13.94 -10.31 -6.34
CA LEU A 81 -13.86 -11.22 -7.48
C LEU A 81 -13.19 -10.54 -8.69
N ALA A 82 -13.48 -9.26 -8.92
CA ALA A 82 -12.82 -8.50 -9.98
C ALA A 82 -11.32 -8.34 -9.72
N ALA A 83 -10.91 -8.11 -8.47
CA ALA A 83 -9.51 -8.08 -8.10
C ALA A 83 -8.85 -9.45 -8.29
N ALA A 84 -9.54 -10.54 -8.00
CA ALA A 84 -9.03 -11.89 -8.22
C ALA A 84 -8.75 -12.16 -9.70
N ASP A 85 -9.62 -11.72 -10.60
CA ASP A 85 -9.41 -11.83 -12.05
C ASP A 85 -8.15 -11.03 -12.47
N GLN A 86 -8.02 -9.81 -11.99
CA GLN A 86 -6.84 -8.98 -12.25
C GLN A 86 -5.56 -9.62 -11.70
N TYR A 87 -5.63 -10.19 -10.50
CA TYR A 87 -4.52 -10.94 -9.90
C TYR A 87 -4.05 -12.08 -10.81
N ALA A 88 -4.99 -12.86 -11.34
CA ALA A 88 -4.67 -13.97 -12.23
C ALA A 88 -3.96 -13.48 -13.51
N LYS A 89 -4.41 -12.37 -14.08
CA LYS A 89 -3.77 -11.75 -15.25
C LYS A 89 -2.34 -11.29 -14.94
N ILE A 90 -2.14 -10.64 -13.81
CA ILE A 90 -0.82 -10.18 -13.37
C ILE A 90 0.12 -11.37 -13.21
N ARG A 91 -0.32 -12.43 -12.54
CA ARG A 91 0.48 -13.64 -12.32
C ARG A 91 0.84 -14.34 -13.63
N SER A 92 -0.03 -14.28 -14.63
CA SER A 92 0.21 -14.91 -15.94
C SER A 92 1.18 -14.13 -16.82
N GLN A 93 1.29 -12.81 -16.62
CA GLN A 93 2.04 -11.90 -17.51
C GLN A 93 3.36 -11.43 -16.93
N HIS A 94 3.53 -11.50 -15.60
CA HIS A 94 4.68 -10.97 -14.90
C HIS A 94 5.25 -11.97 -13.91
N ARG A 95 6.55 -11.86 -13.63
CA ARG A 95 7.22 -12.58 -12.54
C ARG A 95 7.13 -11.74 -11.27
N ILE A 96 5.95 -11.75 -10.65
CA ILE A 96 5.67 -10.98 -9.44
C ILE A 96 5.16 -11.96 -8.39
N SER A 97 5.58 -11.78 -7.13
CA SER A 97 5.14 -12.63 -6.03
C SER A 97 3.62 -12.61 -5.86
N PRO A 98 3.01 -13.66 -5.25
CA PRO A 98 1.58 -13.64 -4.94
C PRO A 98 1.16 -12.43 -4.10
N ALA A 99 1.92 -12.08 -3.05
CA ALA A 99 1.61 -10.94 -2.20
C ALA A 99 1.60 -9.63 -2.97
N ASP A 100 2.65 -9.34 -3.74
CA ASP A 100 2.72 -8.13 -4.56
C ASP A 100 1.62 -8.08 -5.61
N SER A 101 1.28 -9.22 -6.18
CA SER A 101 0.21 -9.31 -7.17
C SER A 101 -1.17 -8.99 -6.57
N ILE A 102 -1.42 -9.34 -5.31
CA ILE A 102 -2.63 -8.96 -4.60
C ILE A 102 -2.70 -7.45 -4.42
N HIS A 103 -1.61 -6.82 -3.98
CA HIS A 103 -1.54 -5.37 -3.84
C HIS A 103 -1.81 -4.66 -5.17
N LEU A 104 -1.14 -5.08 -6.22
CA LEU A 104 -1.30 -4.48 -7.54
C LEU A 104 -2.72 -4.67 -8.08
N ALA A 105 -3.31 -5.84 -7.89
CA ALA A 105 -4.68 -6.12 -8.32
C ALA A 105 -5.69 -5.23 -7.61
N CYS A 106 -5.57 -5.06 -6.29
CA CYS A 106 -6.44 -4.17 -5.53
C CYS A 106 -6.28 -2.71 -5.97
N ALA A 107 -5.05 -2.26 -6.14
CA ALA A 107 -4.76 -0.90 -6.60
C ALA A 107 -5.36 -0.63 -7.99
N ALA A 108 -5.26 -1.60 -8.90
CA ALA A 108 -5.79 -1.48 -10.25
C ALA A 108 -7.31 -1.33 -10.28
N GLN A 109 -8.02 -1.97 -9.33
CA GLN A 109 -9.48 -1.92 -9.27
C GLN A 109 -10.05 -0.53 -9.04
N VAL A 110 -9.32 0.33 -8.34
CA VAL A 110 -9.78 1.70 -8.05
C VAL A 110 -9.23 2.73 -9.01
N GLY A 111 -8.44 2.32 -10.00
CA GLY A 111 -7.81 3.25 -10.91
C GLY A 111 -6.78 4.12 -10.19
N THR A 112 -5.73 3.50 -9.68
CA THR A 112 -4.69 4.18 -8.91
C THR A 112 -3.80 5.05 -9.81
N ASP A 113 -3.59 6.29 -9.41
CA ASP A 113 -2.68 7.19 -10.12
C ASP A 113 -1.22 6.87 -9.80
N LEU A 114 -0.93 6.58 -8.53
CA LEU A 114 0.42 6.28 -8.08
C LEU A 114 0.42 5.15 -7.06
N PHE A 115 1.18 4.10 -7.34
CA PHE A 115 1.44 3.00 -6.43
C PHE A 115 2.84 3.20 -5.83
N LEU A 116 2.91 3.41 -4.50
CA LEU A 116 4.18 3.59 -3.80
C LEU A 116 4.62 2.29 -3.13
N THR A 117 5.86 1.91 -3.39
CA THR A 117 6.48 0.70 -2.86
C THR A 117 7.94 0.96 -2.52
N ASN A 118 8.54 0.09 -1.70
CA ASN A 118 10.00 0.07 -1.52
C ASN A 118 10.64 -1.12 -2.25
N ASP A 119 9.89 -1.79 -3.12
CA ASP A 119 10.41 -2.89 -3.94
C ASP A 119 10.75 -2.38 -5.34
N ALA A 120 12.06 -2.23 -5.61
CA ALA A 120 12.56 -1.75 -6.89
C ALA A 120 12.15 -2.64 -8.08
N ASN A 121 11.85 -3.92 -7.84
CA ASN A 121 11.42 -4.83 -8.91
C ASN A 121 10.05 -4.47 -9.46
N LEU A 122 9.21 -3.77 -8.70
CA LEU A 122 7.88 -3.37 -9.13
C LEU A 122 7.89 -2.08 -9.95
N THR A 123 8.87 -1.21 -9.76
CA THR A 123 8.89 0.13 -10.37
C THR A 123 9.01 0.11 -11.89
N SER A 124 9.51 -0.97 -12.47
CA SER A 124 9.62 -1.15 -13.92
C SER A 124 8.39 -1.80 -14.57
N LYS A 125 7.39 -2.19 -13.77
CA LYS A 125 6.21 -2.90 -14.26
C LYS A 125 5.15 -1.94 -14.76
N ALA A 126 4.43 -2.34 -15.80
CA ALA A 126 3.26 -1.63 -16.32
C ALA A 126 2.03 -2.48 -16.05
N ILE A 127 1.13 -1.99 -15.22
CA ILE A 127 -0.07 -2.72 -14.80
C ILE A 127 -1.29 -1.91 -15.24
N PRO A 128 -2.19 -2.48 -16.07
CA PRO A 128 -3.43 -1.79 -16.43
C PRO A 128 -4.25 -1.43 -15.19
N GLY A 129 -4.69 -0.17 -15.11
CA GLY A 129 -5.41 0.36 -13.96
C GLY A 129 -4.52 1.11 -12.95
N ILE A 130 -3.20 1.05 -13.11
CA ILE A 130 -2.21 1.80 -12.33
C ILE A 130 -1.43 2.68 -13.28
N GLN A 131 -1.45 3.99 -13.05
CA GLN A 131 -0.79 4.92 -13.96
C GLN A 131 0.73 4.90 -13.78
N PHE A 132 1.20 5.00 -12.52
CA PHE A 132 2.64 4.98 -12.21
C PHE A 132 2.91 4.12 -10.97
N ILE A 133 4.05 3.43 -10.99
CA ILE A 133 4.61 2.75 -9.82
C ILE A 133 5.93 3.43 -9.49
N ALA A 134 6.12 3.89 -8.27
CA ALA A 134 7.32 4.61 -7.85
C ALA A 134 7.82 4.12 -6.49
N ALA A 135 9.12 4.28 -6.27
CA ALA A 135 9.77 3.97 -5.00
C ALA A 135 9.71 5.17 -4.05
N LEU A 136 10.12 4.96 -2.80
CA LEU A 136 10.11 5.98 -1.76
C LEU A 136 10.99 7.19 -2.07
N ASP A 137 12.02 7.02 -2.86
CA ASP A 137 12.96 8.07 -3.25
C ASP A 137 12.48 8.91 -4.44
N THR A 138 11.25 8.72 -4.88
CA THR A 138 10.68 9.49 -5.99
C THR A 138 10.71 10.99 -5.72
N ASN A 139 10.87 11.77 -6.80
CA ASN A 139 10.84 13.24 -6.75
C ASN A 139 9.41 13.82 -6.77
N LEU A 140 8.38 12.99 -6.73
CA LEU A 140 6.98 13.43 -6.82
C LEU A 140 6.49 14.15 -5.55
N PHE A 141 7.24 14.04 -4.46
CA PHE A 141 6.86 14.65 -3.18
C PHE A 141 7.88 15.64 -2.61
#